data_1dd3fc7e0aa5db45362fddea376c9626
#
_entry.id   1dd3fc7e0aa5db45362fddea376c9626
#
_cell.length_a   1.000
_cell.length_b   1.000
_cell.length_c   1.000
_cell.angle_alpha   90.00
_cell.angle_beta   90.00
_cell.angle_gamma   90.00
#
_symmetry.space_group_name_H-M   'P 1'
#
loop_
_entity.id
_entity.type
_entity.pdbx_description
1 polymer ?
#
loop_
_entity_poly.entity_id
_entity_poly.type
_entity_poly.pdbx_seq_one_letter_code
_entity_poly.pdbx_strand_id
1 'polypeptide(L)'
;MTEVTHLRLYGSNLVRIPPEIGAMTNLEEFSPYTSHRLHWFPYEITRCSKLARSTVSTRSLFGNFKLRPPFPQLRTTSEAQSGGHLAALDPKEWGTTAISTCSVCDGPVEGPELHQRWISLVVATDVLPLLVNACSTACVAALPPGAAKHAPRPHMGGWDAAQPSADWA
;
A
#
# COMPACT_ATOMS: atom_id res chain seq x y z
N MET A 1 -6.95 0.42 21.12
CA MET A 1 -5.63 0.17 20.46
C MET A 1 -4.74 1.42 20.40
N THR A 2 -5.07 2.47 21.13
CA THR A 2 -4.33 3.75 21.12
C THR A 2 -3.04 3.76 21.96
N GLU A 3 -2.75 2.71 22.71
CA GLU A 3 -1.58 2.64 23.58
C GLU A 3 -0.35 1.95 22.96
N VAL A 4 -0.50 1.34 21.77
CA VAL A 4 0.60 0.63 21.12
C VAL A 4 1.56 1.64 20.50
N THR A 5 2.81 1.63 21.01
CA THR A 5 3.89 2.48 20.51
C THR A 5 4.88 1.71 19.62
N HIS A 6 4.99 0.41 19.77
CA HIS A 6 5.91 -0.45 19.01
C HIS A 6 5.18 -1.67 18.47
N LEU A 7 5.21 -1.86 17.16
CA LEU A 7 4.65 -3.04 16.49
C LEU A 7 5.80 -3.83 15.84
N ARG A 8 6.14 -4.97 16.44
CA ARG A 8 7.21 -5.86 15.97
C ARG A 8 6.64 -7.15 15.41
N LEU A 9 6.86 -7.39 14.14
CA LEU A 9 6.32 -8.51 13.37
C LEU A 9 7.44 -9.30 12.67
N TYR A 10 8.55 -9.51 13.38
CA TYR A 10 9.71 -10.22 12.82
C TYR A 10 9.36 -11.62 12.34
N GLY A 11 9.79 -11.95 11.12
CA GLY A 11 9.64 -13.29 10.54
C GLY A 11 8.20 -13.76 10.41
N SER A 12 7.24 -12.84 10.40
CA SER A 12 5.84 -13.23 10.28
C SER A 12 5.53 -13.75 8.88
N ASN A 13 4.57 -14.67 8.79
CA ASN A 13 4.03 -15.15 7.51
C ASN A 13 2.90 -14.26 6.97
N LEU A 14 2.77 -13.03 7.50
CA LEU A 14 1.78 -12.07 7.03
C LEU A 14 2.01 -11.73 5.57
N VAL A 15 0.95 -11.73 4.81
CA VAL A 15 0.94 -11.30 3.40
C VAL A 15 0.48 -9.86 3.25
N ARG A 16 -0.14 -9.31 4.30
CA ARG A 16 -0.64 -7.93 4.34
C ARG A 16 -0.78 -7.44 5.78
N ILE A 17 -0.81 -6.12 5.91
CA ILE A 17 -1.22 -5.42 7.13
C ILE A 17 -2.64 -4.89 6.86
N PRO A 18 -3.59 -5.06 7.80
CA PRO A 18 -4.94 -4.56 7.63
C PRO A 18 -5.01 -3.03 7.77
N PRO A 19 -6.01 -2.36 7.15
CA PRO A 19 -6.19 -0.91 7.22
C PRO A 19 -6.35 -0.36 8.64
N GLU A 20 -6.79 -1.19 9.57
CA GLU A 20 -6.95 -0.85 10.99
C GLU A 20 -5.63 -0.41 11.66
N ILE A 21 -4.49 -0.63 11.02
CA ILE A 21 -3.20 -0.06 11.47
C ILE A 21 -3.29 1.46 11.60
N GLY A 22 -4.09 2.12 10.76
CA GLY A 22 -4.31 3.57 10.82
C GLY A 22 -4.93 4.06 12.14
N ALA A 23 -5.54 3.18 12.94
CA ALA A 23 -6.05 3.50 14.27
C ALA A 23 -4.96 3.51 15.35
N MET A 24 -3.73 3.09 15.04
CA MET A 24 -2.60 3.08 15.96
C MET A 24 -1.88 4.44 15.96
N THR A 25 -2.59 5.50 16.33
CA THR A 25 -2.08 6.88 16.24
C THR A 25 -0.88 7.18 17.17
N ASN A 26 -0.62 6.30 18.14
CA ASN A 26 0.55 6.39 19.02
C ASN A 26 1.72 5.50 18.58
N LEU A 27 1.61 4.83 17.43
CA LEU A 27 2.67 3.97 16.91
C LEU A 27 3.90 4.81 16.53
N GLU A 28 5.05 4.51 17.16
CA GLU A 28 6.34 5.19 16.96
C GLU A 28 7.33 4.35 16.18
N GLU A 29 7.23 3.01 16.31
CA GLU A 29 8.12 2.06 15.64
C GLU A 29 7.31 0.92 15.01
N PHE A 30 7.59 0.65 13.73
CA PHE A 30 7.01 -0.44 12.96
C PHE A 30 8.12 -1.32 12.36
N SER A 31 8.24 -2.56 12.81
CA SER A 31 9.34 -3.46 12.45
C SER A 31 8.82 -4.81 11.94
N PRO A 32 8.36 -4.92 10.69
CA PRO A 32 8.04 -6.20 10.06
C PRO A 32 9.27 -6.84 9.38
N TYR A 33 10.46 -6.63 9.89
CA TYR A 33 11.70 -7.15 9.32
C TYR A 33 11.65 -8.67 9.15
N THR A 34 12.21 -9.19 8.06
CA THR A 34 12.17 -10.61 7.65
C THR A 34 10.78 -11.16 7.30
N SER A 35 9.74 -10.33 7.28
CA SER A 35 8.41 -10.71 6.77
C SER A 35 8.38 -10.58 5.25
N HIS A 36 9.02 -11.51 4.54
CA HIS A 36 9.28 -11.43 3.10
C HIS A 36 8.04 -11.57 2.20
N ARG A 37 6.89 -11.90 2.79
CA ARG A 37 5.60 -11.97 2.07
C ARG A 37 4.83 -10.67 2.11
N LEU A 38 5.29 -9.67 2.88
CA LEU A 38 4.75 -8.31 2.86
C LEU A 38 5.37 -7.54 1.70
N HIS A 39 4.61 -7.37 0.63
CA HIS A 39 5.05 -6.68 -0.59
C HIS A 39 4.51 -5.25 -0.67
N TRP A 40 3.50 -4.93 0.13
CA TRP A 40 2.79 -3.66 0.15
C TRP A 40 2.12 -3.41 1.51
N PHE A 41 1.64 -2.19 1.73
CA PHE A 41 0.97 -1.75 2.97
C PHE A 41 -0.31 -0.97 2.65
N PRO A 42 -1.27 -0.90 3.58
CA PRO A 42 -2.45 -0.06 3.40
C PRO A 42 -2.08 1.42 3.52
N TYR A 43 -2.73 2.27 2.75
CA TYR A 43 -2.50 3.72 2.78
C TYR A 43 -2.76 4.31 4.17
N GLU A 44 -3.64 3.71 4.95
CA GLU A 44 -4.00 4.10 6.30
C GLU A 44 -2.82 4.14 7.28
N ILE A 45 -1.70 3.46 6.99
CA ILE A 45 -0.48 3.56 7.78
C ILE A 45 0.05 5.00 7.86
N THR A 46 -0.28 5.85 6.89
CA THR A 46 0.07 7.28 6.90
C THR A 46 -0.61 8.06 8.02
N ARG A 47 -1.66 7.52 8.65
CA ARG A 47 -2.37 8.10 9.79
C ARG A 47 -1.64 7.90 11.12
N CYS A 48 -0.64 7.03 11.14
CA CYS A 48 0.24 6.83 12.30
C CYS A 48 1.20 8.03 12.43
N SER A 49 0.68 9.18 12.83
CA SER A 49 1.38 10.48 12.81
C SER A 49 2.64 10.54 13.68
N LYS A 50 2.78 9.64 14.66
CA LYS A 50 3.96 9.52 15.52
C LYS A 50 4.99 8.53 15.01
N LEU A 51 4.68 7.81 13.89
CA LEU A 51 5.57 6.80 13.36
C LEU A 51 6.85 7.45 12.80
N ALA A 52 7.94 7.27 13.56
CA ALA A 52 9.24 7.88 13.27
C ALA A 52 10.27 6.86 12.76
N ARG A 53 10.08 5.57 13.04
CA ARG A 53 11.01 4.51 12.65
C ARG A 53 10.28 3.32 12.04
N SER A 54 10.82 2.84 10.93
CA SER A 54 10.39 1.59 10.32
C SER A 54 11.60 0.72 9.99
N THR A 55 11.40 -0.60 10.01
CA THR A 55 12.42 -1.56 9.59
C THR A 55 11.71 -2.64 8.78
N VAL A 56 11.72 -2.49 7.46
CA VAL A 56 11.04 -3.38 6.52
C VAL A 56 12.03 -4.17 5.66
N SER A 57 11.60 -5.32 5.15
CA SER A 57 12.36 -6.10 4.18
C SER A 57 12.19 -5.49 2.78
N THR A 58 12.87 -4.38 2.53
CA THR A 58 12.67 -3.57 1.32
C THR A 58 12.85 -4.33 0.02
N ARG A 59 13.62 -5.42 0.00
CA ARG A 59 13.84 -6.26 -1.20
C ARG A 59 12.57 -6.93 -1.71
N SER A 60 11.62 -7.21 -0.82
CA SER A 60 10.36 -7.85 -1.19
C SER A 60 9.27 -6.86 -1.59
N LEU A 61 9.47 -5.56 -1.39
CA LEU A 61 8.47 -4.55 -1.66
C LEU A 61 8.29 -4.29 -3.17
N PHE A 62 7.05 -4.12 -3.60
CA PHE A 62 6.75 -3.70 -4.96
C PHE A 62 7.42 -2.36 -5.27
N GLY A 63 7.94 -2.22 -6.49
CA GLY A 63 8.62 -1.02 -6.92
C GLY A 63 9.94 -0.72 -6.19
N ASN A 64 10.45 -1.63 -5.35
CA ASN A 64 11.73 -1.44 -4.68
C ASN A 64 12.86 -1.21 -5.70
N PHE A 65 13.68 -0.22 -5.44
CA PHE A 65 14.70 0.25 -6.38
C PHE A 65 15.77 -0.77 -6.76
N LYS A 66 16.03 -1.78 -5.92
CA LYS A 66 17.05 -2.82 -6.21
C LYS A 66 16.52 -3.95 -7.09
N LEU A 67 15.41 -4.55 -6.70
CA LEU A 67 14.86 -5.73 -7.36
C LEU A 67 13.57 -5.42 -8.11
N ARG A 68 12.90 -4.35 -7.73
CA ARG A 68 11.66 -3.84 -8.35
C ARG A 68 10.68 -4.95 -8.74
N PRO A 69 10.21 -5.77 -7.80
CA PRO A 69 9.09 -6.61 -8.10
C PRO A 69 7.98 -5.71 -8.68
N PRO A 70 7.42 -6.03 -9.86
CA PRO A 70 6.43 -5.16 -10.47
C PRO A 70 5.20 -5.06 -9.59
N PHE A 71 4.59 -3.88 -9.57
CA PHE A 71 3.29 -3.73 -8.95
C PHE A 71 2.25 -4.59 -9.70
N PRO A 72 1.45 -5.39 -9.01
CA PRO A 72 0.33 -6.08 -9.64
C PRO A 72 -0.59 -5.09 -10.33
N GLN A 73 -1.11 -5.47 -11.51
CA GLN A 73 -2.11 -4.68 -12.21
C GLN A 73 -3.41 -4.67 -11.40
N LEU A 74 -3.83 -3.49 -10.97
CA LEU A 74 -5.15 -3.29 -10.39
C LEU A 74 -6.21 -3.32 -11.51
N ARG A 75 -7.34 -3.94 -11.23
CA ARG A 75 -8.45 -4.04 -12.17
C ARG A 75 -9.48 -2.97 -11.88
N THR A 76 -10.12 -2.47 -12.91
CA THR A 76 -11.36 -1.74 -12.77
C THR A 76 -12.48 -2.72 -12.38
N THR A 77 -13.52 -2.21 -11.73
CA THR A 77 -14.65 -3.04 -11.25
C THR A 77 -15.32 -3.83 -12.38
N SER A 78 -15.33 -3.32 -13.61
CA SER A 78 -15.87 -3.98 -14.79
C SER A 78 -15.03 -5.16 -15.26
N GLU A 79 -13.71 -5.12 -15.04
CA GLU A 79 -12.79 -6.18 -15.46
C GLU A 79 -12.70 -7.33 -14.43
N ALA A 80 -12.98 -7.07 -13.17
CA ALA A 80 -13.01 -8.09 -12.11
C ALA A 80 -14.10 -9.14 -12.31
N GLN A 81 -15.14 -8.82 -13.09
CA GLN A 81 -16.23 -9.75 -13.42
C GLN A 81 -15.88 -10.74 -14.53
N SER A 82 -14.77 -10.55 -15.25
CA SER A 82 -14.43 -11.32 -16.46
C SER A 82 -13.52 -12.52 -16.23
N GLY A 83 -13.29 -12.92 -15.00
CA GLY A 83 -12.61 -14.17 -14.58
C GLY A 83 -11.30 -14.49 -15.30
N GLY A 84 -10.24 -14.77 -14.59
CA GLY A 84 -9.01 -15.30 -15.16
C GLY A 84 -7.93 -15.54 -14.13
N HIS A 85 -6.97 -16.37 -14.43
CA HIS A 85 -5.85 -16.83 -13.60
C HIS A 85 -5.01 -15.74 -12.90
N LEU A 86 -5.24 -14.46 -13.20
CA LEU A 86 -4.59 -13.32 -12.57
C LEU A 86 -5.28 -12.88 -11.26
N ALA A 87 -6.40 -13.48 -10.89
CA ALA A 87 -7.11 -13.24 -9.64
C ALA A 87 -6.21 -13.43 -8.42
N ALA A 88 -5.30 -14.40 -8.46
CA ALA A 88 -4.34 -14.67 -7.38
C ALA A 88 -3.36 -13.49 -7.09
N LEU A 89 -3.28 -12.52 -7.99
CA LEU A 89 -2.46 -11.32 -7.86
C LEU A 89 -3.29 -10.07 -7.56
N ASP A 90 -4.63 -10.20 -7.50
CA ASP A 90 -5.50 -9.06 -7.18
C ASP A 90 -5.40 -8.75 -5.67
N PRO A 91 -4.94 -7.54 -5.29
CA PRO A 91 -4.89 -7.14 -3.89
C PRO A 91 -6.24 -7.22 -3.16
N LYS A 92 -7.37 -7.19 -3.87
CA LYS A 92 -8.70 -7.36 -3.29
C LYS A 92 -8.92 -8.78 -2.77
N GLU A 93 -8.38 -9.78 -3.46
CA GLU A 93 -8.53 -11.18 -3.07
C GLU A 93 -7.61 -11.60 -1.94
N TRP A 94 -6.53 -10.86 -1.72
CA TRP A 94 -5.63 -11.09 -0.58
C TRP A 94 -6.23 -10.64 0.75
N GLY A 95 -7.42 -10.07 0.71
CA GLY A 95 -8.10 -9.51 1.83
C GLY A 95 -9.41 -10.19 2.17
N THR A 96 -9.56 -10.61 3.42
CA THR A 96 -10.84 -11.09 3.97
C THR A 96 -11.76 -9.95 4.40
N THR A 97 -11.28 -8.71 4.40
CA THR A 97 -12.04 -7.55 4.87
C THR A 97 -12.68 -6.86 3.68
N ALA A 98 -13.98 -6.72 3.69
CA ALA A 98 -14.69 -5.88 2.74
C ALA A 98 -14.20 -4.42 2.87
N ILE A 99 -13.87 -3.80 1.74
CA ILE A 99 -13.48 -2.40 1.73
C ILE A 99 -14.75 -1.56 1.83
N SER A 100 -14.99 -0.99 2.99
CA SER A 100 -16.18 -0.18 3.27
C SER A 100 -15.87 1.31 3.46
N THR A 101 -14.60 1.66 3.61
CA THR A 101 -14.17 3.01 3.97
C THR A 101 -13.08 3.49 3.02
N CYS A 102 -13.19 4.73 2.59
CA CYS A 102 -12.20 5.40 1.74
C CYS A 102 -10.90 5.66 2.53
N SER A 103 -9.78 5.25 1.96
CA SER A 103 -8.46 5.50 2.54
C SER A 103 -8.13 7.00 2.69
N VAL A 104 -8.78 7.86 1.89
CA VAL A 104 -8.42 9.29 1.77
C VAL A 104 -9.33 10.19 2.60
N CYS A 105 -10.66 10.02 2.51
CA CYS A 105 -11.62 10.92 3.14
C CYS A 105 -12.44 10.28 4.27
N ASP A 106 -12.19 9.01 4.60
CA ASP A 106 -12.95 8.23 5.59
C ASP A 106 -14.46 8.03 5.28
N GLY A 107 -14.88 8.52 4.12
CA GLY A 107 -16.25 8.32 3.66
C GLY A 107 -16.53 6.86 3.25
N PRO A 108 -17.80 6.48 3.11
CA PRO A 108 -18.16 5.14 2.69
C PRO A 108 -17.70 4.87 1.24
N VAL A 109 -17.34 3.62 0.99
CA VAL A 109 -17.13 3.10 -0.37
C VAL A 109 -18.34 2.25 -0.71
N GLU A 110 -19.18 2.72 -1.63
CA GLU A 110 -20.41 2.06 -2.03
C GLU A 110 -20.25 1.40 -3.41
N GLY A 111 -20.46 0.08 -3.44
CA GLY A 111 -20.61 -0.68 -4.68
C GLY A 111 -19.45 -0.61 -5.66
N PRO A 112 -19.72 -0.37 -6.97
CA PRO A 112 -18.72 -0.44 -8.02
C PRO A 112 -17.74 0.75 -8.08
N GLU A 113 -17.89 1.74 -7.23
CA GLU A 113 -17.13 3.00 -7.28
C GLU A 113 -15.75 2.94 -6.59
N LEU A 114 -15.25 1.76 -6.28
CA LEU A 114 -13.93 1.61 -5.68
C LEU A 114 -12.82 1.92 -6.68
N HIS A 115 -12.10 2.99 -6.43
CA HIS A 115 -10.92 3.41 -7.19
C HIS A 115 -9.64 3.00 -6.46
N GLN A 116 -9.07 1.85 -6.79
CA GLN A 116 -7.79 1.43 -6.23
C GLN A 116 -6.61 2.06 -6.97
N ARG A 117 -5.59 2.46 -6.22
CA ARG A 117 -4.33 2.98 -6.78
C ARG A 117 -3.16 2.53 -5.92
N TRP A 118 -2.05 2.30 -6.59
CA TRP A 118 -0.74 2.21 -5.95
C TRP A 118 -0.12 3.59 -5.84
N ILE A 119 0.59 3.83 -4.73
CA ILE A 119 1.43 5.00 -4.53
C ILE A 119 2.59 4.62 -3.60
N SER A 120 3.79 5.12 -3.89
CA SER A 120 4.94 4.93 -3.00
C SER A 120 5.18 6.21 -2.21
N LEU A 121 5.11 6.14 -0.89
CA LEU A 121 5.31 7.30 0.00
C LEU A 121 6.37 7.00 1.04
N VAL A 122 7.01 8.06 1.52
CA VAL A 122 7.87 7.98 2.70
C VAL A 122 6.98 7.78 3.93
N VAL A 123 7.20 6.67 4.63
CA VAL A 123 6.55 6.34 5.90
C VAL A 123 7.65 6.05 6.90
N ALA A 124 7.79 6.88 7.90
CA ALA A 124 8.93 6.86 8.82
C ALA A 124 10.28 6.94 8.08
N THR A 125 11.08 5.90 8.13
CA THR A 125 12.43 5.84 7.53
C THR A 125 12.48 5.13 6.18
N ASP A 126 11.37 4.56 5.71
CA ASP A 126 11.31 3.78 4.47
C ASP A 126 10.34 4.37 3.46
N VAL A 127 10.56 4.08 2.17
CA VAL A 127 9.55 4.30 1.14
C VAL A 127 8.73 3.03 0.99
N LEU A 128 7.45 3.12 1.29
CA LEU A 128 6.53 1.99 1.26
C LEU A 128 5.58 2.07 0.05
N PRO A 129 5.38 0.95 -0.66
CA PRO A 129 4.31 0.83 -1.64
C PRO A 129 2.98 0.70 -0.90
N LEU A 130 2.08 1.64 -1.15
CA LEU A 130 0.79 1.72 -0.47
C LEU A 130 -0.35 1.45 -1.44
N LEU A 131 -1.31 0.63 -1.00
CA LEU A 131 -2.58 0.46 -1.68
C LEU A 131 -3.59 1.45 -1.13
N VAL A 132 -4.11 2.28 -2.01
CA VAL A 132 -5.18 3.24 -1.73
C VAL A 132 -6.51 2.68 -2.18
N ASN A 133 -7.51 2.73 -1.33
CA ASN A 133 -8.90 2.43 -1.63
C ASN A 133 -9.70 3.73 -1.60
N ALA A 134 -9.87 4.39 -2.74
CA ALA A 134 -10.56 5.67 -2.83
C ALA A 134 -12.01 5.50 -3.27
N CYS A 135 -12.92 6.30 -2.72
CA CYS A 135 -14.34 6.28 -3.07
C CYS A 135 -14.67 7.07 -4.35
N SER A 136 -13.73 7.87 -4.86
CA SER A 136 -13.96 8.71 -6.05
C SER A 136 -12.65 9.10 -6.73
N THR A 137 -12.77 9.57 -7.97
CA THR A 137 -11.65 10.18 -8.70
C THR A 137 -11.15 11.45 -8.03
N ALA A 138 -12.00 12.19 -7.32
CA ALA A 138 -11.60 13.36 -6.54
C ALA A 138 -10.67 12.97 -5.38
N CYS A 139 -10.97 11.87 -4.69
CA CYS A 139 -10.07 11.33 -3.67
C CYS A 139 -8.75 10.86 -4.25
N VAL A 140 -8.75 10.24 -5.44
CA VAL A 140 -7.50 9.89 -6.14
C VAL A 140 -6.68 11.14 -6.48
N ALA A 141 -7.33 12.21 -6.95
CA ALA A 141 -6.67 13.47 -7.29
C ALA A 141 -6.11 14.21 -6.05
N ALA A 142 -6.67 13.97 -4.88
CA ALA A 142 -6.22 14.54 -3.61
C ALA A 142 -4.98 13.85 -3.02
N LEU A 143 -4.53 12.75 -3.61
CA LEU A 143 -3.33 12.04 -3.14
C LEU A 143 -2.07 12.90 -3.36
N PRO A 144 -1.10 12.82 -2.42
CA PRO A 144 0.16 13.52 -2.59
C PRO A 144 0.98 12.94 -3.77
N PRO A 145 2.01 13.64 -4.24
CA PRO A 145 2.96 13.08 -5.19
C PRO A 145 3.71 11.90 -4.56
N GLY A 146 4.13 10.96 -5.38
CA GLY A 146 4.96 9.83 -4.97
C GLY A 146 6.33 10.28 -4.47
N ALA A 147 6.97 9.44 -3.67
CA ALA A 147 8.31 9.67 -3.13
C ALA A 147 9.34 9.84 -4.27
N ALA A 148 10.39 10.61 -3.99
CA ALA A 148 11.51 10.80 -4.92
C ALA A 148 12.08 9.44 -5.39
N LYS A 149 12.45 9.35 -6.66
CA LYS A 149 12.97 8.12 -7.32
C LYS A 149 11.96 6.95 -7.38
N HIS A 150 10.68 7.22 -7.19
CA HIS A 150 9.57 6.28 -7.38
C HIS A 150 8.55 6.85 -8.37
N ALA A 151 7.53 6.07 -8.72
CA ALA A 151 6.47 6.55 -9.60
C ALA A 151 5.86 7.84 -9.04
N PRO A 152 5.87 8.95 -9.80
CA PRO A 152 5.56 10.28 -9.27
C PRO A 152 4.06 10.49 -9.03
N ARG A 153 3.22 9.62 -9.57
CA ARG A 153 1.75 9.72 -9.49
C ARG A 153 1.13 8.39 -9.07
N PRO A 154 -0.06 8.42 -8.46
CA PRO A 154 -0.85 7.21 -8.24
C PRO A 154 -1.09 6.47 -9.55
N HIS A 155 -0.94 5.14 -9.55
CA HIS A 155 -1.00 4.31 -10.76
C HIS A 155 -1.74 3.00 -10.53
N MET A 156 -2.09 2.32 -11.62
CA MET A 156 -2.80 1.04 -11.58
C MET A 156 -1.86 -0.18 -11.47
N GLY A 157 -0.57 0.03 -11.45
CA GLY A 157 0.41 -1.05 -11.48
C GLY A 157 0.64 -1.60 -12.88
N GLY A 158 1.07 -2.86 -12.95
CA GLY A 158 1.42 -3.53 -14.20
C GLY A 158 2.77 -3.06 -14.77
N TRP A 159 3.06 -3.52 -15.99
CA TRP A 159 4.33 -3.22 -16.68
C TRP A 159 4.44 -1.77 -17.12
N ASP A 160 3.31 -1.08 -17.27
CA ASP A 160 3.25 0.33 -17.70
C ASP A 160 3.51 1.33 -16.56
N ALA A 161 3.63 0.85 -15.34
CA ALA A 161 3.99 1.68 -14.20
C ALA A 161 5.47 2.05 -14.25
N ALA A 162 5.81 3.09 -15.01
CA ALA A 162 7.18 3.56 -15.15
C ALA A 162 7.75 4.00 -13.80
N GLN A 163 8.73 3.25 -13.32
CA GLN A 163 9.55 3.64 -12.18
C GLN A 163 10.77 4.40 -12.71
N PRO A 164 11.14 5.53 -12.10
CA PRO A 164 12.41 6.19 -12.43
C PRO A 164 13.59 5.23 -12.23
N SER A 165 14.65 5.39 -13.03
CA SER A 165 15.89 4.62 -12.82
C SER A 165 16.43 4.88 -11.43
N ALA A 166 16.96 3.83 -10.79
CA ALA A 166 17.72 4.03 -9.57
C ALA A 166 19.12 4.56 -9.98
N ASP A 167 19.42 5.80 -9.62
CA ASP A 167 20.77 6.31 -9.74
C ASP A 167 21.59 5.66 -8.63
N TRP A 168 22.47 4.76 -9.06
CA TRP A 168 23.51 4.21 -8.22
C TRP A 168 24.70 5.18 -8.27
N ALA A 169 24.69 6.18 -7.43
CA ALA A 169 25.87 6.98 -7.14
C ALA A 169 26.48 6.54 -5.81
#